data_3cf1188be1b6266b29d9b3f2ace950f8
#
_entry.id   3cf1188be1b6266b29d9b3f2ace950f8
#
_cell.length_a   1.000
_cell.length_b   1.000
_cell.length_c   1.000
_cell.angle_alpha   90.00
_cell.angle_beta   90.00
_cell.angle_gamma   90.00
#
_symmetry.space_group_name_H-M   'P 1'
#
loop_
_entity.id
_entity.type
_entity.pdbx_description
1 polymer ?
#
loop_
_entity_poly.entity_id
_entity_poly.type
_entity_poly.pdbx_seq_one_letter_code
_entity_poly.pdbx_strand_id
1 'polypeptide(L)'
;YQVMDILGQLFMFNNIMPDPDHIIWPGPYWFFGLMMQLYIVYRLILWRRADIFAILLIVACWALQAFCDPEGDTLNRIRYNFMGGVLPFCAGLLYARRGKTMSHAFWVTETIVSIAIVFFFSFNFQMWLWAPLFVCSASVGLAKLMPRRINEWIAWMGGISAALFVLHPITRKIFIPISRHGDVYTGLLLYIVASV
;
A
#
# COMPACT_ATOMS: atom_id res chain seq x y z
N TYR A 1 3.48 28.46 -2.43
CA TYR A 1 2.89 27.10 -2.46
C TYR A 1 3.10 26.42 -3.83
N GLN A 2 2.74 27.03 -4.94
CA GLN A 2 2.80 26.39 -6.28
C GLN A 2 4.21 25.91 -6.70
N VAL A 3 5.27 26.63 -6.36
CA VAL A 3 6.64 26.22 -6.72
C VAL A 3 7.04 24.95 -5.96
N MET A 4 6.73 24.86 -4.69
CA MET A 4 7.01 23.66 -3.88
C MET A 4 6.18 22.47 -4.34
N ASP A 5 4.93 22.70 -4.73
CA ASP A 5 4.06 21.65 -5.29
C ASP A 5 4.60 21.11 -6.63
N ILE A 6 5.09 22.01 -7.50
CA ILE A 6 5.75 21.63 -8.76
C ILE A 6 7.02 20.81 -8.48
N LEU A 7 7.87 21.29 -7.57
CA LEU A 7 9.09 20.58 -7.20
C LEU A 7 8.79 19.25 -6.53
N GLY A 8 7.77 19.21 -5.64
CA GLY A 8 7.30 17.98 -5.01
C GLY A 8 6.87 16.91 -6.01
N GLN A 9 6.16 17.31 -7.06
CA GLN A 9 5.73 16.40 -8.11
C GLN A 9 6.89 15.99 -9.03
N LEU A 10 7.75 16.95 -9.43
CA LEU A 10 8.87 16.68 -10.32
C LEU A 10 9.90 15.74 -9.68
N PHE A 11 10.20 15.92 -8.40
CA PHE A 11 11.16 15.11 -7.66
C PHE A 11 10.52 13.98 -6.83
N MET A 12 9.20 13.77 -6.97
CA MET A 12 8.45 12.67 -6.34
C MET A 12 8.52 12.66 -4.81
N PHE A 13 8.50 13.82 -4.15
CA PHE A 13 8.47 13.90 -2.69
C PHE A 13 7.16 14.49 -2.13
N ASN A 14 6.08 14.47 -2.89
CA ASN A 14 4.76 14.96 -2.46
C ASN A 14 4.26 14.31 -1.17
N ASN A 15 4.64 13.06 -0.93
CA ASN A 15 4.24 12.31 0.26
C ASN A 15 4.77 12.90 1.59
N ILE A 16 5.77 13.79 1.53
CA ILE A 16 6.33 14.49 2.70
C ILE A 16 5.70 15.88 2.86
N MET A 17 4.98 16.35 1.85
CA MET A 17 4.35 17.68 1.88
C MET A 17 3.20 17.73 2.89
N PRO A 18 2.87 18.92 3.42
CA PRO A 18 1.73 19.10 4.34
C PRO A 18 0.40 18.64 3.76
N ASP A 19 0.21 18.78 2.46
CA ASP A 19 -0.96 18.31 1.72
C ASP A 19 -0.51 17.41 0.53
N PRO A 20 -0.35 16.10 0.74
CA PRO A 20 0.08 15.17 -0.31
C PRO A 20 -0.92 15.01 -1.46
N ASP A 21 -2.18 15.37 -1.23
CA ASP A 21 -3.25 15.27 -2.21
C ASP A 21 -3.37 16.54 -3.08
N HIS A 22 -2.68 17.63 -2.71
CA HIS A 22 -2.60 18.84 -3.51
C HIS A 22 -1.65 18.65 -4.69
N ILE A 23 -2.21 18.17 -5.80
CA ILE A 23 -1.47 17.85 -7.03
C ILE A 23 -1.88 18.76 -8.18
N ILE A 24 -0.89 19.27 -8.91
CA ILE A 24 -1.08 20.10 -10.11
C ILE A 24 -1.39 19.18 -11.30
N TRP A 25 -0.57 18.17 -11.49
CA TRP A 25 -0.79 17.14 -12.51
C TRP A 25 -1.39 15.88 -11.88
N PRO A 26 -2.40 15.27 -12.48
CA PRO A 26 -2.98 14.03 -11.97
C PRO A 26 -1.96 12.89 -12.02
N GLY A 27 -1.81 12.21 -10.90
CA GLY A 27 -0.90 11.07 -10.79
C GLY A 27 -0.66 10.64 -9.34
N PRO A 28 -0.18 9.44 -9.12
CA PRO A 28 0.09 8.91 -7.78
C PRO A 28 1.51 9.28 -7.30
N TYR A 29 1.88 10.55 -7.35
CA TYR A 29 3.23 11.05 -7.03
C TYR A 29 3.65 10.74 -5.60
N TRP A 30 2.72 10.80 -4.64
CA TRP A 30 2.96 10.42 -3.26
C TRP A 30 3.43 8.97 -3.13
N PHE A 31 2.89 8.07 -3.94
CA PHE A 31 3.26 6.66 -3.93
C PHE A 31 4.69 6.43 -4.46
N PHE A 32 5.07 7.11 -5.54
CA PHE A 32 6.43 7.03 -6.06
C PHE A 32 7.46 7.56 -5.05
N GLY A 33 7.13 8.67 -4.36
CA GLY A 33 7.96 9.19 -3.27
C GLY A 33 8.11 8.19 -2.13
N LEU A 34 7.01 7.59 -1.70
CA LEU A 34 7.01 6.54 -0.68
C LEU A 34 7.87 5.33 -1.10
N MET A 35 7.69 4.84 -2.32
CA MET A 35 8.48 3.71 -2.84
C MET A 35 9.96 4.02 -2.89
N MET A 36 10.34 5.22 -3.32
CA MET A 36 11.74 5.66 -3.34
C MET A 36 12.34 5.66 -1.92
N GLN A 37 11.63 6.19 -0.93
CA GLN A 37 12.05 6.16 0.48
C GLN A 37 12.23 4.73 1.00
N LEU A 38 11.29 3.84 0.70
CA LEU A 38 11.37 2.44 1.10
C LEU A 38 12.57 1.71 0.45
N TYR A 39 12.88 2.00 -0.82
CA TYR A 39 14.06 1.44 -1.48
C TYR A 39 15.37 1.99 -0.90
N ILE A 40 15.43 3.25 -0.53
CA ILE A 40 16.60 3.84 0.16
C ILE A 40 16.81 3.14 1.50
N VAL A 41 15.75 2.99 2.30
CA VAL A 41 15.82 2.29 3.59
C VAL A 41 16.19 0.82 3.41
N TYR A 42 15.60 0.15 2.42
CA TYR A 42 16.00 -1.21 2.08
C TYR A 42 17.50 -1.29 1.79
N ARG A 43 18.02 -0.41 0.95
CA ARG A 43 19.43 -0.42 0.53
C ARG A 43 20.38 -0.11 1.67
N LEU A 44 20.04 0.83 2.54
CA LEU A 44 20.94 1.32 3.60
C LEU A 44 20.82 0.48 4.88
N ILE A 45 19.62 0.05 5.25
CA ILE A 45 19.34 -0.57 6.55
C ILE A 45 19.10 -2.08 6.44
N LEU A 46 18.36 -2.55 5.41
CA LEU A 46 17.89 -3.93 5.34
C LEU A 46 18.71 -4.83 4.40
N TRP A 47 19.48 -4.23 3.49
CA TRP A 47 20.26 -4.99 2.51
C TRP A 47 21.31 -5.87 3.19
N ARG A 48 21.23 -7.19 2.94
CA ARG A 48 22.14 -8.20 3.53
C ARG A 48 22.20 -8.23 5.06
N ARG A 49 21.25 -7.59 5.74
CA ARG A 49 21.13 -7.63 7.20
C ARG A 49 20.21 -8.76 7.63
N ALA A 50 20.35 -9.16 8.91
CA ALA A 50 19.49 -10.17 9.52
C ALA A 50 18.03 -9.71 9.58
N ASP A 51 17.11 -10.66 9.59
CA ASP A 51 15.65 -10.40 9.61
C ASP A 51 15.20 -9.58 10.82
N ILE A 52 15.97 -9.63 11.91
CA ILE A 52 15.69 -8.84 13.12
C ILE A 52 15.62 -7.34 12.82
N PHE A 53 16.41 -6.82 11.87
CA PHE A 53 16.35 -5.41 11.50
C PHE A 53 15.01 -5.04 10.85
N ALA A 54 14.43 -5.93 10.04
CA ALA A 54 13.09 -5.71 9.48
C ALA A 54 12.02 -5.75 10.57
N ILE A 55 12.13 -6.66 11.53
CA ILE A 55 11.20 -6.77 12.66
C ILE A 55 11.30 -5.52 13.55
N LEU A 56 12.51 -5.09 13.90
CA LEU A 56 12.72 -3.88 14.69
C LEU A 56 12.17 -2.64 14.01
N LEU A 57 12.32 -2.55 12.69
CA LEU A 57 11.79 -1.43 11.91
C LEU A 57 10.25 -1.44 11.89
N ILE A 58 9.61 -2.61 11.75
CA ILE A 58 8.15 -2.75 11.89
C ILE A 58 7.69 -2.23 13.26
N VAL A 59 8.31 -2.73 14.33
CA VAL A 59 7.93 -2.37 15.71
C VAL A 59 8.15 -0.87 15.96
N ALA A 60 9.29 -0.33 15.52
CA ALA A 60 9.60 1.09 15.70
C ALA A 60 8.61 1.99 14.95
N CYS A 61 8.32 1.70 13.68
CA CYS A 61 7.36 2.47 12.89
C CYS A 61 5.94 2.34 13.41
N TRP A 62 5.54 1.16 13.86
CA TRP A 62 4.25 0.97 14.52
C TRP A 62 4.16 1.79 15.82
N ALA A 63 5.16 1.69 16.69
CA ALA A 63 5.18 2.42 17.95
C ALA A 63 5.13 3.94 17.71
N LEU A 64 5.92 4.45 16.77
CA LEU A 64 5.87 5.88 16.42
C LEU A 64 4.46 6.29 15.96
N GLN A 65 3.80 5.50 15.13
CA GLN A 65 2.43 5.78 14.70
C GLN A 65 1.45 5.77 15.88
N ALA A 66 1.55 4.77 16.75
CA ALA A 66 0.65 4.62 17.90
C ALA A 66 0.81 5.73 18.94
N PHE A 67 2.05 6.21 19.16
CA PHE A 67 2.33 7.24 20.18
C PHE A 67 2.21 8.67 19.64
N CYS A 68 2.51 8.90 18.37
CA CYS A 68 2.44 10.24 17.79
C CYS A 68 1.04 10.63 17.33
N ASP A 69 0.14 9.66 17.14
CA ASP A 69 -1.21 9.91 16.65
C ASP A 69 -2.26 9.05 17.38
N PRO A 70 -2.41 9.18 18.70
CA PRO A 70 -3.32 8.35 19.49
C PRO A 70 -4.79 8.60 19.12
N GLU A 71 -5.15 9.77 18.60
CA GLU A 71 -6.50 10.15 18.22
C GLU A 71 -6.81 9.88 16.74
N GLY A 72 -5.78 9.63 15.93
CA GLY A 72 -5.94 9.27 14.53
C GLY A 72 -6.15 10.42 13.56
N ASP A 73 -6.03 11.66 14.02
CA ASP A 73 -6.22 12.85 13.19
C ASP A 73 -5.17 12.98 12.07
N THR A 74 -3.96 12.47 12.32
CA THR A 74 -2.85 12.51 11.37
C THR A 74 -2.68 11.21 10.57
N LEU A 75 -3.53 10.19 10.79
CA LEU A 75 -3.42 8.91 10.10
C LEU A 75 -3.43 9.06 8.57
N ASN A 76 -4.22 9.99 8.04
CA ASN A 76 -4.21 10.32 6.62
C ASN A 76 -2.82 10.76 6.14
N ARG A 77 -2.06 11.46 6.95
CA ARG A 77 -0.69 11.87 6.62
C ARG A 77 0.30 10.72 6.81
N ILE A 78 0.15 9.93 7.88
CA ILE A 78 1.03 8.80 8.18
C ILE A 78 0.95 7.72 7.08
N ARG A 79 -0.23 7.42 6.53
CA ARG A 79 -0.38 6.43 5.46
C ARG A 79 0.34 6.81 4.16
N TYR A 80 0.54 8.10 3.90
CA TYR A 80 1.24 8.58 2.70
C TYR A 80 2.76 8.61 2.86
N ASN A 81 3.26 8.43 4.08
CA ASN A 81 4.68 8.51 4.35
C ASN A 81 5.31 7.14 4.62
N PHE A 82 6.61 7.17 4.82
CA PHE A 82 7.45 6.03 5.08
C PHE A 82 6.94 5.12 6.23
N MET A 83 6.45 5.69 7.33
CA MET A 83 6.05 4.89 8.51
C MET A 83 4.89 3.92 8.20
N GLY A 84 3.89 4.38 7.45
CA GLY A 84 2.77 3.53 7.04
C GLY A 84 3.16 2.44 6.04
N GLY A 85 4.11 2.75 5.14
CA GLY A 85 4.57 1.83 4.11
C GLY A 85 5.54 0.76 4.60
N VAL A 86 6.25 0.99 5.72
CA VAL A 86 7.27 0.07 6.24
C VAL A 86 6.69 -1.28 6.66
N LEU A 87 5.52 -1.30 7.29
CA LEU A 87 4.94 -2.53 7.82
C LEU A 87 4.73 -3.58 6.73
N PRO A 88 3.94 -3.31 5.68
CA PRO A 88 3.74 -4.27 4.60
C PRO A 88 5.01 -4.53 3.78
N PHE A 89 5.88 -3.52 3.62
CA PHE A 89 7.14 -3.68 2.89
C PHE A 89 8.10 -4.65 3.60
N CYS A 90 8.31 -4.48 4.90
CA CYS A 90 9.15 -5.37 5.68
C CYS A 90 8.55 -6.77 5.83
N ALA A 91 7.22 -6.89 5.96
CA ALA A 91 6.54 -8.18 5.92
C ALA A 91 6.79 -8.91 4.60
N GLY A 92 6.58 -8.24 3.48
CA GLY A 92 6.87 -8.79 2.15
C GLY A 92 8.34 -9.24 2.01
N LEU A 93 9.29 -8.45 2.53
CA LEU A 93 10.70 -8.81 2.56
C LEU A 93 10.98 -10.09 3.36
N LEU A 94 10.38 -10.22 4.56
CA LEU A 94 10.51 -11.42 5.40
C LEU A 94 9.94 -12.65 4.69
N TYR A 95 8.76 -12.54 4.08
CA TYR A 95 8.18 -13.63 3.28
C TYR A 95 9.02 -13.98 2.05
N ALA A 96 9.60 -13.01 1.37
CA ALA A 96 10.49 -13.26 0.25
C ALA A 96 11.75 -14.04 0.65
N ARG A 97 12.27 -13.77 1.85
CA ARG A 97 13.45 -14.46 2.37
C ARG A 97 13.15 -15.86 2.91
N ARG A 98 12.03 -16.04 3.61
CA ARG A 98 11.71 -17.27 4.36
C ARG A 98 10.57 -18.10 3.77
N GLY A 99 9.77 -17.55 2.89
CA GLY A 99 8.55 -18.19 2.39
C GLY A 99 8.76 -19.50 1.62
N LYS A 100 10.00 -19.78 1.16
CA LYS A 100 10.32 -21.05 0.49
C LYS A 100 10.44 -22.23 1.46
N THR A 101 10.67 -21.99 2.74
CA THR A 101 10.89 -23.02 3.76
C THR A 101 9.63 -23.33 4.57
N MET A 102 8.55 -22.59 4.37
CA MET A 102 7.32 -22.73 5.13
C MET A 102 6.44 -23.87 4.57
N SER A 103 5.80 -24.62 5.47
CA SER A 103 4.92 -25.73 5.12
C SER A 103 3.58 -25.23 4.57
N HIS A 104 2.85 -26.11 3.88
CA HIS A 104 1.49 -25.80 3.42
C HIS A 104 0.54 -25.49 4.58
N ALA A 105 0.63 -26.24 5.69
CA ALA A 105 -0.17 -26.00 6.89
C ALA A 105 0.10 -24.60 7.48
N PHE A 106 1.35 -24.15 7.48
CA PHE A 106 1.70 -22.77 7.89
C PHE A 106 0.93 -21.74 7.05
N TRP A 107 0.95 -21.88 5.72
CA TRP A 107 0.27 -20.92 4.84
C TRP A 107 -1.24 -20.89 5.03
N VAL A 108 -1.87 -22.06 5.26
CA VAL A 108 -3.31 -22.13 5.56
C VAL A 108 -3.62 -21.40 6.86
N THR A 109 -2.91 -21.75 7.94
CA THR A 109 -3.16 -21.15 9.27
C THR A 109 -2.90 -19.65 9.23
N GLU A 110 -1.77 -19.22 8.67
CA GLU A 110 -1.38 -17.83 8.57
C GLU A 110 -2.40 -17.00 7.78
N THR A 111 -2.87 -17.52 6.64
CA THR A 111 -3.89 -16.85 5.81
C THR A 111 -5.20 -16.67 6.58
N ILE A 112 -5.70 -17.72 7.23
CA ILE A 112 -6.95 -17.68 7.99
C ILE A 112 -6.83 -16.69 9.16
N VAL A 113 -5.74 -16.78 9.92
CA VAL A 113 -5.48 -15.88 11.06
C VAL A 113 -5.37 -14.43 10.59
N SER A 114 -4.62 -14.17 9.53
CA SER A 114 -4.45 -12.81 9.00
C SER A 114 -5.77 -12.21 8.51
N ILE A 115 -6.61 -12.97 7.81
CA ILE A 115 -7.94 -12.53 7.38
C ILE A 115 -8.84 -12.24 8.58
N ALA A 116 -8.85 -13.13 9.59
CA ALA A 116 -9.63 -12.93 10.81
C ALA A 116 -9.18 -11.66 11.56
N ILE A 117 -7.86 -11.46 11.69
CA ILE A 117 -7.30 -10.27 12.34
C ILE A 117 -7.70 -9.00 11.59
N VAL A 118 -7.59 -8.97 10.25
CA VAL A 118 -8.01 -7.82 9.43
C VAL A 118 -9.49 -7.53 9.66
N PHE A 119 -10.34 -8.56 9.69
CA PHE A 119 -11.77 -8.40 9.96
C PHE A 119 -12.03 -7.78 11.33
N PHE A 120 -11.43 -8.31 12.39
CA PHE A 120 -11.58 -7.75 13.75
C PHE A 120 -11.01 -6.34 13.87
N PHE A 121 -9.86 -6.07 13.25
CA PHE A 121 -9.22 -4.74 13.32
C PHE A 121 -9.99 -3.68 12.54
N SER A 122 -10.83 -4.05 11.59
CA SER A 122 -11.66 -3.11 10.85
C SER A 122 -12.68 -2.37 11.72
N PHE A 123 -13.00 -2.89 12.91
CA PHE A 123 -13.93 -2.27 13.86
C PHE A 123 -13.26 -1.35 14.90
N ASN A 124 -11.93 -1.33 14.96
CA ASN A 124 -11.19 -0.51 15.92
C ASN A 124 -10.10 0.28 15.21
N PHE A 125 -10.18 1.61 15.30
CA PHE A 125 -9.24 2.49 14.61
C PHE A 125 -7.77 2.27 15.02
N GLN A 126 -7.48 2.12 16.31
CA GLN A 126 -6.09 1.89 16.76
C GLN A 126 -5.50 0.59 16.23
N MET A 127 -6.34 -0.43 16.06
CA MET A 127 -5.95 -1.70 15.47
C MET A 127 -5.69 -1.62 13.96
N TRP A 128 -6.24 -0.60 13.30
CA TRP A 128 -6.03 -0.33 11.88
C TRP A 128 -4.56 -0.08 11.52
N LEU A 129 -3.75 0.37 12.47
CA LEU A 129 -2.30 0.54 12.27
C LEU A 129 -1.60 -0.78 11.93
N TRP A 130 -2.17 -1.92 12.32
CA TRP A 130 -1.67 -3.25 12.00
C TRP A 130 -2.24 -3.82 10.70
N ALA A 131 -3.35 -3.29 10.21
CA ALA A 131 -4.05 -3.82 9.04
C ALA A 131 -3.14 -4.00 7.81
N PRO A 132 -2.25 -3.05 7.43
CA PRO A 132 -1.38 -3.22 6.28
C PRO A 132 -0.46 -4.43 6.38
N LEU A 133 0.02 -4.76 7.59
CA LEU A 133 0.84 -5.93 7.85
C LEU A 133 0.07 -7.22 7.55
N PHE A 134 -1.13 -7.35 8.13
CA PHE A 134 -1.95 -8.56 7.99
C PHE A 134 -2.60 -8.68 6.61
N VAL A 135 -2.91 -7.58 5.94
CA VAL A 135 -3.33 -7.59 4.52
C VAL A 135 -2.21 -8.12 3.63
N CYS A 136 -0.96 -7.69 3.85
CA CYS A 136 0.19 -8.22 3.13
C CYS A 136 0.36 -9.73 3.39
N SER A 137 0.29 -10.15 4.65
CA SER A 137 0.39 -11.55 5.07
C SER A 137 -0.70 -12.40 4.42
N ALA A 138 -1.96 -11.99 4.51
CA ALA A 138 -3.08 -12.69 3.86
C ALA A 138 -2.91 -12.79 2.35
N SER A 139 -2.45 -11.72 1.69
CA SER A 139 -2.24 -11.70 0.24
C SER A 139 -1.15 -12.68 -0.19
N VAL A 140 -0.03 -12.73 0.55
CA VAL A 140 1.06 -13.68 0.27
C VAL A 140 0.59 -15.11 0.53
N GLY A 141 -0.11 -15.36 1.63
CA GLY A 141 -0.65 -16.67 1.96
C GLY A 141 -1.65 -17.16 0.90
N LEU A 142 -2.59 -16.34 0.48
CA LEU A 142 -3.52 -16.64 -0.61
C LEU A 142 -2.76 -16.99 -1.90
N ALA A 143 -1.77 -16.20 -2.30
CA ALA A 143 -0.97 -16.48 -3.48
C ALA A 143 -0.21 -17.82 -3.39
N LYS A 144 0.21 -18.23 -2.19
CA LYS A 144 0.86 -19.54 -1.97
C LYS A 144 -0.10 -20.72 -2.01
N LEU A 145 -1.36 -20.51 -1.63
CA LEU A 145 -2.40 -21.55 -1.59
C LEU A 145 -3.15 -21.70 -2.91
N MET A 146 -3.17 -20.65 -3.74
CA MET A 146 -3.90 -20.67 -5.00
C MET A 146 -3.28 -21.62 -6.03
N PRO A 147 -4.12 -22.29 -6.85
CA PRO A 147 -3.66 -23.10 -7.97
C PRO A 147 -2.82 -22.27 -8.96
N ARG A 148 -1.83 -22.92 -9.57
CA ARG A 148 -0.90 -22.28 -10.50
C ARG A 148 -1.60 -21.47 -11.61
N ARG A 149 -2.69 -21.98 -12.17
CA ARG A 149 -3.45 -21.28 -13.23
C ARG A 149 -4.02 -19.94 -12.76
N ILE A 150 -4.54 -19.88 -11.54
CA ILE A 150 -5.06 -18.64 -10.94
C ILE A 150 -3.92 -17.67 -10.67
N ASN A 151 -2.79 -18.16 -10.15
CA ASN A 151 -1.61 -17.34 -9.93
C ASN A 151 -1.04 -16.75 -11.23
N GLU A 152 -1.01 -17.49 -12.31
CA GLU A 152 -0.60 -16.99 -13.63
C GLU A 152 -1.52 -15.89 -14.14
N TRP A 153 -2.83 -16.02 -13.92
CA TRP A 153 -3.82 -15.00 -14.26
C TRP A 153 -3.63 -13.71 -13.42
N ILE A 154 -3.47 -13.87 -12.10
CA ILE A 154 -3.19 -12.75 -11.19
C ILE A 154 -1.86 -12.09 -11.53
N ALA A 155 -0.84 -12.86 -11.87
CA ALA A 155 0.46 -12.32 -12.27
C ALA A 155 0.38 -11.50 -13.57
N TRP A 156 -0.43 -11.95 -14.54
CA TRP A 156 -0.73 -11.18 -15.75
C TRP A 156 -1.45 -9.87 -15.41
N MET A 157 -2.50 -9.90 -14.58
CA MET A 157 -3.17 -8.70 -14.10
C MET A 157 -2.20 -7.79 -13.32
N GLY A 158 -1.30 -8.38 -12.51
CA GLY A 158 -0.25 -7.65 -11.81
C GLY A 158 0.70 -6.93 -12.76
N GLY A 159 0.98 -7.50 -13.92
CA GLY A 159 1.83 -6.88 -14.94
C GLY A 159 1.26 -5.57 -15.49
N ILE A 160 -0.06 -5.44 -15.58
CA ILE A 160 -0.73 -4.22 -16.04
C ILE A 160 -1.12 -3.28 -14.88
N SER A 161 -1.05 -3.74 -13.64
CA SER A 161 -1.52 -2.99 -12.46
C SER A 161 -0.79 -1.67 -12.26
N ALA A 162 0.50 -1.61 -12.57
CA ALA A 162 1.27 -0.38 -12.49
C ALA A 162 0.77 0.68 -13.47
N ALA A 163 0.45 0.29 -14.72
CA ALA A 163 -0.12 1.19 -15.70
C ALA A 163 -1.51 1.67 -15.26
N LEU A 164 -2.37 0.76 -14.78
CA LEU A 164 -3.68 1.10 -14.23
C LEU A 164 -3.56 2.07 -13.05
N PHE A 165 -2.61 1.82 -12.15
CA PHE A 165 -2.37 2.68 -10.99
C PHE A 165 -1.94 4.10 -11.39
N VAL A 166 -1.13 4.24 -12.44
CA VAL A 166 -0.69 5.55 -12.94
C VAL A 166 -1.81 6.27 -13.69
N LEU A 167 -2.62 5.54 -14.45
CA LEU A 167 -3.66 6.12 -15.33
C LEU A 167 -4.98 6.41 -14.59
N HIS A 168 -5.33 5.66 -13.55
CA HIS A 168 -6.63 5.81 -12.88
C HIS A 168 -6.93 7.22 -12.33
N PRO A 169 -5.96 8.05 -11.87
CA PRO A 169 -6.29 9.40 -11.45
C PRO A 169 -6.74 10.30 -12.60
N ILE A 170 -6.26 10.03 -13.81
CA ILE A 170 -6.68 10.76 -15.02
C ILE A 170 -8.11 10.40 -15.37
N THR A 171 -8.40 9.10 -15.47
CA THR A 171 -9.77 8.60 -15.73
C THR A 171 -10.75 9.05 -14.64
N ARG A 172 -10.32 9.01 -13.38
CA ARG A 172 -11.11 9.53 -12.27
C ARG A 172 -11.47 11.01 -12.43
N LYS A 173 -10.53 11.87 -12.80
CA LYS A 173 -10.81 13.31 -13.03
C LYS A 173 -11.81 13.54 -14.16
N ILE A 174 -11.78 12.71 -15.19
CA ILE A 174 -12.67 12.83 -16.36
C ILE A 174 -14.10 12.35 -16.00
N PHE A 175 -14.22 11.20 -15.32
CA PHE A 175 -15.53 10.53 -15.15
C PHE A 175 -16.24 10.85 -13.83
N ILE A 176 -15.57 11.35 -12.78
CA ILE A 176 -16.21 11.78 -11.54
C ILE A 176 -17.28 12.87 -11.78
N PRO A 177 -17.08 13.91 -12.60
CA PRO A 177 -18.11 14.90 -12.85
C PRO A 177 -19.37 14.29 -13.46
N ILE A 178 -19.24 13.31 -14.35
CA ILE A 178 -20.38 12.59 -14.95
C ILE A 178 -21.16 11.82 -13.89
N SER A 179 -20.47 11.15 -12.97
CA SER A 179 -21.09 10.43 -11.86
C SER A 179 -21.79 11.35 -10.84
N ARG A 180 -21.31 12.57 -10.66
CA ARG A 180 -21.89 13.54 -9.70
C ARG A 180 -23.11 14.30 -10.26
N HIS A 181 -23.16 14.51 -11.57
CA HIS A 181 -24.22 15.30 -12.22
C HIS A 181 -25.16 14.46 -13.09
N GLY A 182 -24.91 13.16 -13.22
CA GLY A 182 -25.70 12.22 -13.99
C GLY A 182 -26.00 10.93 -13.22
N ASP A 183 -26.18 9.84 -13.97
CA ASP A 183 -26.38 8.53 -13.37
C ASP A 183 -25.06 7.97 -12.80
N VAL A 184 -25.08 7.66 -11.49
CA VAL A 184 -23.94 7.13 -10.75
C VAL A 184 -23.41 5.82 -11.36
N TYR A 185 -24.31 4.95 -11.81
CA TYR A 185 -23.94 3.64 -12.38
C TYR A 185 -23.26 3.79 -13.74
N THR A 186 -23.78 4.68 -14.58
CA THR A 186 -23.15 4.99 -15.87
C THR A 186 -21.77 5.62 -15.67
N GLY A 187 -21.63 6.55 -14.74
CA GLY A 187 -20.33 7.14 -14.40
C GLY A 187 -19.33 6.13 -13.89
N LEU A 188 -19.74 5.20 -13.03
CA LEU A 188 -18.91 4.12 -12.51
C LEU A 188 -18.50 3.15 -13.62
N LEU A 189 -19.42 2.75 -14.48
CA LEU A 189 -19.17 1.83 -15.59
C LEU A 189 -18.17 2.42 -16.59
N LEU A 190 -18.37 3.67 -16.97
CA LEU A 190 -17.45 4.41 -17.84
C LEU A 190 -16.05 4.53 -17.21
N TYR A 191 -15.99 4.80 -15.89
CA TYR A 191 -14.72 4.85 -15.17
C TYR A 191 -13.98 3.50 -15.21
N ILE A 192 -14.68 2.40 -14.93
CA ILE A 192 -14.10 1.05 -14.97
C ILE A 192 -13.60 0.72 -16.38
N VAL A 193 -14.44 0.89 -17.39
CA VAL A 193 -14.10 0.59 -18.80
C VAL A 193 -12.93 1.42 -19.29
N ALA A 194 -12.88 2.70 -18.93
CA ALA A 194 -11.78 3.59 -19.37
C ALA A 194 -10.48 3.40 -18.56
N SER A 195 -10.53 2.69 -17.43
CA SER A 195 -9.35 2.42 -16.60
C SER A 195 -8.64 1.11 -16.97
N VAL A 196 -9.30 0.25 -17.77
CA VAL A 196 -8.77 -1.03 -18.25
C VAL A 196 -8.25 -0.91 -19.67
#